data_5e10ecd923d3f5323b44d75055574b68
#
_entry.id   5e10ecd923d3f5323b44d75055574b68
#
_cell.length_a   1.000
_cell.length_b   1.000
_cell.length_c   1.000
_cell.angle_alpha   90.00
_cell.angle_beta   90.00
_cell.angle_gamma   90.00
#
_symmetry.space_group_name_H-M   'P 1'
#
loop_
_entity.id
_entity.type
_entity.pdbx_description
1 polymer ?
#
loop_
_entity_poly.entity_id
_entity_poly.type
_entity_poly.pdbx_seq_one_letter_code
_entity_poly.pdbx_strand_id
1 'polypeptide(L)'
;MSKAIKSVRKSRTLILGYLEGISSKIFSGYPRQLTDLVGRQHGVYALYKGSRLYYVGLATNLRGRIKQHLKDKHAGKWDKFSIYLVRKANHIKELESIVMRISNPAGNASKGRLPKADNLKKQLDKAVSAEQGADRT
;
A
#
# COMPACT_ATOMS: atom_id res chain seq x y z
N MET A 1 3.89 -23.44 -2.41
CA MET A 1 4.27 -22.14 -1.87
C MET A 1 5.57 -21.67 -2.51
N SER A 2 5.67 -20.39 -2.77
CA SER A 2 6.84 -19.81 -3.45
C SER A 2 8.12 -19.95 -2.63
N LYS A 3 9.24 -20.31 -3.27
CA LYS A 3 10.54 -20.37 -2.62
C LYS A 3 10.99 -18.98 -2.13
N ALA A 4 10.63 -17.91 -2.86
CA ALA A 4 10.97 -16.55 -2.49
C ALA A 4 10.36 -16.18 -1.12
N ILE A 5 9.10 -16.52 -0.89
CA ILE A 5 8.43 -16.23 0.38
C ILE A 5 9.04 -17.05 1.52
N LYS A 6 9.40 -18.30 1.27
CA LYS A 6 10.06 -19.13 2.29
C LYS A 6 11.40 -18.54 2.73
N SER A 7 12.21 -18.07 1.75
CA SER A 7 13.49 -17.43 2.06
C SER A 7 13.30 -16.17 2.89
N VAL A 8 12.36 -15.33 2.51
CA VAL A 8 12.10 -14.05 3.18
C VAL A 8 11.54 -14.26 4.59
N ARG A 9 10.82 -15.37 4.84
CA ARG A 9 10.29 -15.67 6.17
C ARG A 9 11.36 -15.78 7.25
N LYS A 10 12.59 -16.11 6.90
CA LYS A 10 13.71 -16.16 7.85
C LYS A 10 14.18 -14.76 8.23
N SER A 11 13.84 -13.75 7.43
CA SER A 11 14.15 -12.37 7.69
C SER A 11 13.17 -11.77 8.71
N ARG A 12 13.63 -10.77 9.47
CA ARG A 12 12.77 -10.00 10.38
C ARG A 12 12.18 -8.76 9.72
N THR A 13 12.30 -8.64 8.41
CA THR A 13 11.75 -7.50 7.70
C THR A 13 10.23 -7.48 7.75
N LEU A 14 9.63 -6.29 7.77
CA LEU A 14 8.19 -6.11 7.71
C LEU A 14 7.65 -6.52 6.35
N ILE A 15 8.35 -6.17 5.29
CA ILE A 15 7.95 -6.50 3.92
C ILE A 15 8.61 -7.81 3.50
N LEU A 16 7.81 -8.83 3.27
CA LEU A 16 8.28 -10.17 2.91
C LEU A 16 8.68 -10.30 1.46
N GLY A 17 8.10 -9.50 0.59
CA GLY A 17 8.36 -9.52 -0.85
C GLY A 17 7.47 -8.51 -1.54
N TYR A 18 7.76 -8.24 -2.81
CA TYR A 18 6.98 -7.27 -3.57
C TYR A 18 7.09 -7.52 -5.07
N LEU A 19 6.06 -7.05 -5.79
CA LEU A 19 6.06 -6.97 -7.26
C LEU A 19 5.57 -5.57 -7.62
N GLU A 20 6.24 -4.91 -8.56
CA GLU A 20 5.90 -3.55 -8.94
C GLU A 20 5.67 -3.40 -10.43
N GLY A 21 4.66 -2.61 -10.81
CA GLY A 21 4.39 -2.26 -12.20
C GLY A 21 4.01 -3.43 -13.09
N ILE A 22 3.26 -4.38 -12.56
CA ILE A 22 2.85 -5.59 -13.28
C ILE A 22 1.57 -5.29 -14.08
N SER A 23 1.56 -5.66 -15.36
CA SER A 23 0.38 -5.50 -16.21
C SER A 23 -0.80 -6.36 -15.71
N SER A 24 -1.99 -5.79 -15.75
CA SER A 24 -3.22 -6.51 -15.42
C SER A 24 -3.47 -7.72 -16.32
N LYS A 25 -2.83 -7.76 -17.47
CA LYS A 25 -2.94 -8.88 -18.43
C LYS A 25 -2.37 -10.19 -17.86
N ILE A 26 -1.60 -10.13 -16.78
CA ILE A 26 -1.07 -11.34 -16.16
C ILE A 26 -2.19 -12.26 -15.65
N PHE A 27 -3.34 -11.69 -15.29
CA PHE A 27 -4.47 -12.48 -14.81
C PHE A 27 -5.10 -13.36 -15.91
N SER A 28 -4.95 -12.99 -17.18
CA SER A 28 -5.41 -13.82 -18.29
C SER A 28 -4.29 -14.59 -18.96
N GLY A 29 -3.08 -14.02 -18.99
CA GLY A 29 -1.94 -14.64 -19.67
C GLY A 29 -1.18 -15.66 -18.81
N TYR A 30 -0.93 -15.33 -17.54
CA TYR A 30 -0.09 -16.13 -16.64
C TYR A 30 -0.66 -16.23 -15.24
N PRO A 31 -1.93 -16.65 -15.08
CA PRO A 31 -2.56 -16.67 -13.74
C PRO A 31 -1.91 -17.66 -12.78
N ARG A 32 -1.44 -18.80 -13.29
CA ARG A 32 -0.80 -19.82 -12.46
C ARG A 32 0.52 -19.33 -11.89
N GLN A 33 1.32 -18.66 -12.72
CA GLN A 33 2.61 -18.14 -12.30
C GLN A 33 2.45 -17.11 -11.18
N LEU A 34 1.47 -16.24 -11.30
CA LEU A 34 1.17 -15.26 -10.27
C LEU A 34 0.70 -15.94 -8.98
N THR A 35 -0.19 -16.93 -9.10
CA THR A 35 -0.71 -17.68 -7.95
C THR A 35 0.41 -18.42 -7.22
N ASP A 36 1.32 -19.06 -7.96
CA ASP A 36 2.43 -19.80 -7.37
C ASP A 36 3.38 -18.87 -6.60
N LEU A 37 3.57 -17.66 -7.10
CA LEU A 37 4.49 -16.71 -6.50
C LEU A 37 3.90 -15.99 -5.29
N VAL A 38 2.66 -15.52 -5.40
CA VAL A 38 1.99 -14.69 -4.40
C VAL A 38 1.09 -15.50 -3.47
N GLY A 39 0.39 -16.49 -4.00
CA GLY A 39 -0.56 -17.30 -3.23
C GLY A 39 -1.70 -16.47 -2.67
N ARG A 40 -2.08 -16.75 -1.43
CA ARG A 40 -3.14 -16.03 -0.71
C ARG A 40 -2.56 -15.09 0.34
N GLN A 41 -1.47 -14.43 0.01
CA GLN A 41 -0.80 -13.52 0.94
C GLN A 41 -1.59 -12.24 1.14
N HIS A 42 -1.41 -11.66 2.32
CA HIS A 42 -1.99 -10.36 2.67
C HIS A 42 -0.96 -9.26 2.50
N GLY A 43 -1.43 -8.04 2.39
CA GLY A 43 -0.54 -6.89 2.26
C GLY A 43 -1.23 -5.65 1.73
N VAL A 44 -0.40 -4.78 1.18
CA VAL A 44 -0.81 -3.51 0.56
C VAL A 44 -0.63 -3.64 -0.94
N TYR A 45 -1.54 -3.05 -1.71
CA TYR A 45 -1.43 -3.02 -3.17
C TYR A 45 -1.72 -1.63 -3.70
N ALA A 46 -1.23 -1.38 -4.90
CA ALA A 46 -1.47 -0.13 -5.60
C ALA A 46 -1.89 -0.44 -7.04
N LEU A 47 -2.84 0.34 -7.54
CA LEU A 47 -3.30 0.26 -8.92
C LEU A 47 -2.87 1.54 -9.65
N TYR A 48 -2.43 1.38 -10.89
CA TYR A 48 -1.93 2.49 -11.71
C TYR A 48 -2.65 2.53 -13.04
N LYS A 49 -2.83 3.74 -13.57
CA LYS A 49 -3.18 3.94 -14.97
C LYS A 49 -1.96 4.54 -15.65
N GLY A 50 -1.30 3.75 -16.48
CA GLY A 50 0.02 4.13 -17.00
C GLY A 50 1.00 4.29 -15.84
N SER A 51 1.61 5.46 -15.72
CA SER A 51 2.54 5.80 -14.63
C SER A 51 1.88 6.50 -13.44
N ARG A 52 0.57 6.76 -13.52
CA ARG A 52 -0.15 7.52 -12.47
C ARG A 52 -0.80 6.57 -11.47
N LEU A 53 -0.56 6.87 -10.20
CA LEU A 53 -1.21 6.11 -9.12
C LEU A 53 -2.70 6.41 -9.12
N TYR A 54 -3.51 5.35 -9.19
CA TYR A 54 -4.96 5.46 -9.20
C TYR A 54 -5.58 5.09 -7.84
N TYR A 55 -5.12 3.99 -7.22
CA TYR A 55 -5.76 3.46 -6.02
C TYR A 55 -4.74 2.75 -5.14
N VAL A 56 -4.90 2.88 -3.82
CA VAL A 56 -4.14 2.10 -2.84
C VAL A 56 -5.13 1.38 -1.94
N GLY A 57 -4.87 0.12 -1.68
CA GLY A 57 -5.73 -0.67 -0.83
C GLY A 57 -4.95 -1.70 -0.02
N LEU A 58 -5.68 -2.38 0.84
CA LEU A 58 -5.16 -3.52 1.58
C LEU A 58 -6.03 -4.74 1.32
N ALA A 59 -5.46 -5.91 1.47
CA ALA A 59 -6.22 -7.14 1.33
C ALA A 59 -5.59 -8.27 2.13
N THR A 60 -6.43 -9.18 2.61
CA THR A 60 -5.99 -10.42 3.22
C THR A 60 -5.61 -11.44 2.14
N ASN A 61 -6.19 -11.31 0.96
CA ASN A 61 -5.85 -12.07 -0.23
C ASN A 61 -5.62 -11.09 -1.37
N LEU A 62 -4.35 -10.65 -1.52
CA LEU A 62 -3.98 -9.62 -2.49
C LEU A 62 -4.36 -9.99 -3.92
N ARG A 63 -3.99 -11.20 -4.35
CA ARG A 63 -4.27 -11.64 -5.72
C ARG A 63 -5.77 -11.61 -6.04
N GLY A 64 -6.57 -12.16 -5.14
CA GLY A 64 -8.02 -12.21 -5.32
C GLY A 64 -8.66 -10.84 -5.35
N ARG A 65 -8.19 -9.94 -4.48
CA ARG A 65 -8.71 -8.58 -4.39
C ARG A 65 -8.41 -7.77 -5.65
N ILE A 66 -7.18 -7.85 -6.12
CA ILE A 66 -6.78 -7.12 -7.34
C ILE A 66 -7.54 -7.66 -8.55
N LYS A 67 -7.68 -8.99 -8.65
CA LYS A 67 -8.46 -9.61 -9.73
C LYS A 67 -9.91 -9.12 -9.71
N GLN A 68 -10.49 -8.94 -8.52
CA GLN A 68 -11.85 -8.41 -8.37
C GLN A 68 -11.97 -7.01 -8.97
N HIS A 69 -10.93 -6.18 -8.86
CA HIS A 69 -10.93 -4.82 -9.41
C HIS A 69 -10.97 -4.77 -10.94
N LEU A 70 -10.81 -5.89 -11.61
CA LEU A 70 -11.05 -5.98 -13.06
C LEU A 70 -12.53 -5.95 -13.40
N LYS A 71 -13.41 -6.23 -12.43
CA LYS A 71 -14.85 -6.38 -12.65
C LYS A 71 -15.71 -5.40 -11.87
N ASP A 72 -15.15 -4.71 -10.87
CA ASP A 72 -15.90 -3.80 -10.01
C ASP A 72 -15.88 -2.36 -10.54
N LYS A 73 -16.19 -1.39 -9.68
CA LYS A 73 -16.25 0.03 -10.04
C LYS A 73 -14.91 0.59 -10.55
N HIS A 74 -13.82 -0.12 -10.33
CA HIS A 74 -12.49 0.27 -10.80
C HIS A 74 -12.14 -0.32 -12.17
N ALA A 75 -13.05 -1.11 -12.77
CA ALA A 75 -12.81 -1.74 -14.07
C ALA A 75 -12.49 -0.70 -15.13
N GLY A 76 -11.42 -0.95 -15.89
CA GLY A 76 -10.99 -0.05 -16.96
C GLY A 76 -10.27 1.21 -16.52
N LYS A 77 -10.17 1.45 -15.20
CA LYS A 77 -9.54 2.66 -14.66
C LYS A 77 -8.08 2.45 -14.27
N TRP A 78 -7.57 1.24 -14.42
CA TRP A 78 -6.19 0.87 -14.12
C TRP A 78 -5.71 -0.21 -15.09
N ASP A 79 -4.40 -0.30 -15.26
CA ASP A 79 -3.80 -1.28 -16.17
C ASP A 79 -2.56 -1.96 -15.60
N LYS A 80 -2.04 -1.46 -14.49
CA LYS A 80 -0.88 -2.04 -13.80
C LYS A 80 -1.12 -2.07 -12.31
N PHE A 81 -0.43 -2.97 -11.62
CA PHE A 81 -0.53 -3.04 -10.17
C PHE A 81 0.84 -3.33 -9.54
N SER A 82 0.94 -2.98 -8.27
CA SER A 82 2.06 -3.36 -7.41
C SER A 82 1.50 -4.02 -6.16
N ILE A 83 2.23 -4.96 -5.60
CA ILE A 83 1.87 -5.61 -4.34
C ILE A 83 3.06 -5.64 -3.41
N TYR A 84 2.77 -5.54 -2.11
CA TYR A 84 3.76 -5.57 -1.04
C TYR A 84 3.24 -6.54 0.02
N LEU A 85 3.93 -7.68 0.15
CA LEU A 85 3.57 -8.72 1.10
C LEU A 85 4.06 -8.31 2.49
N VAL A 86 3.15 -8.20 3.43
CA VAL A 86 3.46 -7.70 4.78
C VAL A 86 3.46 -8.87 5.75
N ARG A 87 4.48 -8.91 6.62
CA ARG A 87 4.67 -10.00 7.57
C ARG A 87 3.48 -10.19 8.52
N LYS A 88 2.98 -9.10 9.08
CA LYS A 88 1.87 -9.15 10.05
C LYS A 88 0.67 -8.37 9.53
N ALA A 89 -0.48 -9.01 9.50
CA ALA A 89 -1.71 -8.41 9.01
C ALA A 89 -2.13 -7.16 9.81
N ASN A 90 -1.80 -7.09 11.10
CA ASN A 90 -2.21 -5.97 11.93
C ASN A 90 -1.51 -4.64 11.57
N HIS A 91 -0.43 -4.67 10.77
CA HIS A 91 0.25 -3.46 10.33
C HIS A 91 -0.21 -2.98 8.95
N ILE A 92 -0.99 -3.77 8.23
CA ILE A 92 -1.40 -3.46 6.86
C ILE A 92 -2.17 -2.16 6.79
N LYS A 93 -3.12 -1.98 7.72
CA LYS A 93 -4.00 -0.81 7.72
C LYS A 93 -3.22 0.49 7.96
N GLU A 94 -2.23 0.46 8.83
CA GLU A 94 -1.39 1.62 9.11
C GLU A 94 -0.54 1.98 7.90
N LEU A 95 0.02 0.98 7.22
CA LEU A 95 0.81 1.19 6.01
C LEU A 95 -0.05 1.77 4.88
N GLU A 96 -1.24 1.25 4.68
CA GLU A 96 -2.19 1.81 3.71
C GLU A 96 -2.48 3.28 4.00
N SER A 97 -2.77 3.59 5.27
CA SER A 97 -3.08 4.95 5.70
C SER A 97 -1.95 5.93 5.41
N ILE A 98 -0.71 5.54 5.67
CA ILE A 98 0.46 6.37 5.38
C ILE A 98 0.55 6.64 3.88
N VAL A 99 0.45 5.60 3.06
CA VAL A 99 0.56 5.73 1.61
C VAL A 99 -0.55 6.63 1.06
N MET A 100 -1.78 6.46 1.55
CA MET A 100 -2.91 7.29 1.13
C MET A 100 -2.71 8.76 1.49
N ARG A 101 -2.16 9.05 2.67
CA ARG A 101 -1.89 10.42 3.09
C ARG A 101 -0.81 11.09 2.25
N ILE A 102 0.22 10.35 1.88
CA ILE A 102 1.33 10.87 1.07
C ILE A 102 0.90 11.05 -0.39
N SER A 103 0.25 10.05 -0.96
CA SER A 103 -0.02 9.96 -2.41
C SER A 103 -1.36 10.54 -2.81
N ASN A 104 -2.36 10.49 -1.93
CA ASN A 104 -3.73 10.95 -2.17
C ASN A 104 -4.26 10.47 -3.55
N PRO A 105 -4.33 9.14 -3.80
CA PRO A 105 -4.70 8.62 -5.11
C PRO A 105 -6.12 9.01 -5.52
N ALA A 106 -6.33 9.25 -6.82
CA ALA A 106 -7.60 9.70 -7.36
C ALA A 106 -8.75 8.69 -7.14
N GLY A 107 -8.45 7.39 -7.12
CA GLY A 107 -9.45 6.34 -6.96
C GLY A 107 -9.87 6.10 -5.51
N ASN A 108 -9.19 6.70 -4.53
CA ASN A 108 -9.51 6.52 -3.13
C ASN A 108 -10.53 7.57 -2.68
N ALA A 109 -11.58 7.13 -1.97
CA ALA A 109 -12.66 8.01 -1.52
C ALA A 109 -12.27 8.86 -0.33
N SER A 110 -11.31 8.42 0.49
CA SER A 110 -10.91 9.14 1.69
C SER A 110 -9.40 9.01 1.92
N LYS A 111 -8.86 9.97 2.69
CA LYS A 111 -7.46 9.91 3.11
C LYS A 111 -7.28 8.88 4.22
N GLY A 112 -6.08 8.34 4.34
CA GLY A 112 -5.74 7.43 5.42
C GLY A 112 -5.84 8.12 6.78
N ARG A 113 -6.27 7.35 7.78
CA ARG A 113 -6.42 7.81 9.15
C ARG A 113 -5.31 7.23 10.02
N LEU A 114 -4.88 8.01 11.00
CA LEU A 114 -3.87 7.61 11.97
C LEU A 114 -4.43 7.81 13.38
N PRO A 115 -5.45 7.02 13.78
CA PRO A 115 -6.28 7.33 14.95
C PRO A 115 -5.53 7.30 16.29
N LYS A 116 -4.48 6.50 16.41
CA LYS A 116 -3.71 6.41 17.65
C LYS A 116 -2.41 7.20 17.62
N ALA A 117 -2.17 7.93 16.53
CA ALA A 117 -0.96 8.74 16.38
C ALA A 117 -1.28 10.20 16.64
N ASP A 118 -0.35 10.90 17.29
CA ASP A 118 -0.51 12.32 17.61
C ASP A 118 -0.13 13.17 16.41
N ASN A 119 -0.96 14.16 16.12
CA ASN A 119 -0.60 15.20 15.17
C ASN A 119 0.26 16.23 15.91
N LEU A 120 1.55 16.28 15.58
CA LEU A 120 2.53 17.09 16.31
C LEU A 120 2.59 18.55 15.86
N LYS A 121 1.69 18.99 14.96
CA LYS A 121 1.72 20.35 14.42
C LYS A 121 1.61 21.41 15.48
N LYS A 122 0.71 21.24 16.46
CA LYS A 122 0.54 22.21 17.55
C LYS A 122 1.79 22.32 18.43
N GLN A 123 2.45 21.22 18.72
CA GLN A 123 3.68 21.22 19.51
C GLN A 123 4.78 21.95 18.77
N LEU A 124 4.87 21.73 17.45
CA LEU A 124 5.85 22.42 16.63
C LEU A 124 5.58 23.91 16.60
N ASP A 125 4.34 24.33 16.40
CA ASP A 125 3.96 25.75 16.34
C ASP A 125 4.29 26.45 17.66
N LYS A 126 4.05 25.80 18.79
CA LYS A 126 4.41 26.33 20.11
C LYS A 126 5.91 26.48 20.27
N ALA A 127 6.68 25.50 19.85
CA ALA A 127 8.12 25.51 19.94
C ALA A 127 8.70 26.64 19.08
N VAL A 128 8.20 26.81 17.88
CA VAL A 128 8.63 27.89 16.97
C VAL A 128 8.28 29.25 17.56
N SER A 129 7.07 29.42 18.08
CA SER A 129 6.63 30.67 18.70
C SER A 129 7.48 31.03 19.90
N ALA A 130 7.83 30.05 20.75
CA ALA A 130 8.69 30.26 21.90
C ALA A 130 10.09 30.74 21.49
N GLU A 131 10.66 30.13 20.43
CA GLU A 131 11.96 30.53 19.90
C GLU A 131 11.92 31.95 19.35
N GLN A 132 10.90 32.29 18.59
CA GLN A 132 10.69 33.65 18.04
C GLN A 132 10.53 34.67 19.14
N GLY A 133 9.79 34.34 20.20
CA GLY A 133 9.65 35.21 21.37
C GLY A 133 10.97 35.47 22.09
N ALA A 134 11.81 34.43 22.23
CA ALA A 134 13.13 34.56 22.83
C ALA A 134 14.03 35.46 21.99
N ASP A 135 13.98 35.37 20.68
CA ASP A 135 14.78 36.18 19.76
C ASP A 135 14.43 37.66 19.80
N ARG A 136 13.23 38.00 20.28
CA ARG A 136 12.79 39.40 20.38
C ARG A 136 13.25 40.13 21.62
N THR A 137 13.77 39.38 22.57
CA THR A 137 14.29 39.97 23.79
C THR A 137 15.80 40.21 23.67
#